data_1da0ea299cd178f1c3736e38c5290d66
#
_entry.id   1da0ea299cd178f1c3736e38c5290d66
#
_cell.length_a   1.000
_cell.length_b   1.000
_cell.length_c   1.000
_cell.angle_alpha   90.00
_cell.angle_beta   90.00
_cell.angle_gamma   90.00
#
_symmetry.space_group_name_H-M   'P 1'
#
loop_
_entity.id
_entity.type
_entity.pdbx_description
1 polymer ?
#
loop_
_entity_poly.entity_id
_entity_poly.type
_entity_poly.pdbx_seq_one_letter_code
_entity_poly.pdbx_strand_id
1 'polypeptide(L)'
;MGYTLKLISEHIEHDTDYLIEEDEKGKKNYKIKGIFMQADIKNRNGRIYPMDVLQKEVKRYSKDYISQKRAFGELGHPEGPTVNLERASHLITNLYPDGKNFIGEAKVLSTPMGNIVKSLMDDGAKLGVSSRGMGSLDQKNGANYVRNDFYLATAADIVADPSAPNAFVQGIMEGKEWVWNNGLIKEADVADIKETIEENHRTNNAAADALEFAKFLQKL
;
A
#
# COMPACT_ATOMS: atom_id res chain seq x y z
N MET A 1 -17.70 -18.30 -1.31
CA MET A 1 -16.92 -17.61 -2.33
C MET A 1 -15.83 -16.83 -1.61
N GLY A 2 -14.59 -17.32 -1.70
CA GLY A 2 -13.43 -16.59 -1.18
C GLY A 2 -13.17 -15.39 -2.07
N TYR A 3 -13.07 -14.20 -1.49
CA TYR A 3 -12.68 -13.01 -2.23
C TYR A 3 -11.16 -12.97 -2.32
N THR A 4 -10.64 -12.80 -3.52
CA THR A 4 -9.21 -12.60 -3.73
C THR A 4 -8.85 -11.17 -3.37
N LEU A 5 -7.94 -11.00 -2.42
CA LEU A 5 -7.42 -9.69 -2.05
C LEU A 5 -6.34 -9.26 -3.07
N LYS A 6 -6.45 -8.03 -3.56
CA LYS A 6 -5.47 -7.42 -4.45
C LYS A 6 -4.61 -6.44 -3.69
N LEU A 7 -3.34 -6.36 -4.04
CA LEU A 7 -2.48 -5.29 -3.56
C LEU A 7 -2.96 -3.96 -4.16
N ILE A 8 -3.19 -2.98 -3.30
CA ILE A 8 -3.66 -1.65 -3.67
C ILE A 8 -2.62 -0.65 -3.21
N SER A 9 -2.03 0.09 -4.15
CA SER A 9 -1.12 1.20 -3.87
C SER A 9 -1.69 2.48 -4.46
N GLU A 10 -1.68 3.55 -3.68
CA GLU A 10 -2.27 4.83 -4.04
C GLU A 10 -1.29 5.98 -3.91
N HIS A 11 -1.28 6.79 -4.94
CA HIS A 11 -0.52 8.02 -5.04
C HIS A 11 -1.42 9.21 -4.77
N ILE A 12 -0.94 10.18 -4.01
CA ILE A 12 -1.63 11.45 -3.77
C ILE A 12 -0.79 12.59 -4.31
N GLU A 13 -1.43 13.42 -5.16
CA GLU A 13 -0.79 14.56 -5.84
C GLU A 13 -0.70 15.83 -5.02
N HIS A 14 -1.19 15.82 -3.80
CA HIS A 14 -1.19 17.02 -2.97
C HIS A 14 0.17 17.25 -2.33
N ASP A 15 0.51 18.52 -2.17
CA ASP A 15 1.75 18.92 -1.54
C ASP A 15 1.89 18.26 -0.16
N THR A 16 2.93 17.45 -0.03
CA THR A 16 3.34 16.92 1.27
C THR A 16 4.37 17.88 1.82
N ASP A 17 4.06 18.49 2.95
CA ASP A 17 4.98 19.40 3.61
C ASP A 17 6.10 18.63 4.29
N TYR A 18 7.32 18.97 3.98
CA TYR A 18 8.50 18.49 4.69
C TYR A 18 8.91 19.53 5.71
N LEU A 19 8.88 19.16 6.98
CA LEU A 19 9.25 20.03 8.07
C LEU A 19 10.62 19.63 8.61
N ILE A 20 11.56 20.57 8.56
CA ILE A 20 12.86 20.44 9.22
C ILE A 20 12.83 21.37 10.42
N GLU A 21 12.69 20.78 11.61
CA GLU A 21 12.72 21.53 12.87
C GLU A 21 14.09 21.37 13.50
N GLU A 22 14.67 22.45 13.99
CA GLU A 22 15.92 22.42 14.74
C GLU A 22 15.61 22.63 16.24
N ASP A 23 16.13 21.76 17.09
CA ASP A 23 15.99 21.94 18.53
C ASP A 23 17.01 22.95 19.07
N GLU A 24 16.86 23.36 20.35
CA GLU A 24 17.74 24.33 21.02
C GLU A 24 19.22 23.91 21.03
N LYS A 25 19.53 22.66 20.67
CA LYS A 25 20.88 22.09 20.60
C LYS A 25 21.40 21.95 19.16
N GLY A 26 20.68 22.52 18.17
CA GLY A 26 21.07 22.44 16.77
C GLY A 26 20.80 21.09 16.11
N LYS A 27 20.01 20.21 16.73
CA LYS A 27 19.67 18.91 16.14
C LYS A 27 18.46 19.04 15.25
N LYS A 28 18.61 18.75 13.97
CA LYS A 28 17.52 18.74 13.01
C LYS A 28 16.58 17.54 13.23
N ASN A 29 15.29 17.80 13.30
CA ASN A 29 14.22 16.80 13.32
C ASN A 29 13.45 16.87 11.99
N TYR A 30 13.48 15.80 11.22
CA TYR A 30 12.84 15.70 9.91
C TYR A 30 11.46 15.06 10.07
N LYS A 31 10.43 15.74 9.59
CA LYS A 31 9.04 15.28 9.63
C LYS A 31 8.41 15.39 8.25
N ILE A 32 7.41 14.60 8.01
CA ILE A 32 6.55 14.64 6.82
C ILE A 32 5.12 14.86 7.31
N LYS A 33 4.41 15.80 6.70
CA LYS A 33 3.00 16.06 6.96
C LYS A 33 2.27 16.33 5.65
N GLY A 34 1.06 15.83 5.51
CA GLY A 34 0.24 16.08 4.33
C GLY A 34 -0.93 15.12 4.22
N ILE A 35 -1.58 15.14 3.06
CA ILE A 35 -2.66 14.22 2.74
C ILE A 35 -2.06 12.86 2.39
N PHE A 36 -2.36 11.82 3.17
CA PHE A 36 -1.91 10.46 2.91
C PHE A 36 -2.95 9.63 2.16
N MET A 37 -4.25 9.92 2.33
CA MET A 37 -5.35 9.24 1.62
C MET A 37 -6.54 10.20 1.45
N GLN A 38 -7.41 9.89 0.48
CA GLN A 38 -8.64 10.65 0.22
C GLN A 38 -9.84 9.70 0.04
N ALA A 39 -10.97 10.06 0.67
CA ALA A 39 -12.24 9.34 0.56
C ALA A 39 -13.15 9.98 -0.48
N ASP A 40 -14.05 9.18 -1.07
CA ASP A 40 -15.12 9.61 -1.99
C ASP A 40 -14.64 10.47 -3.18
N ILE A 41 -13.39 10.31 -3.56
CA ILE A 41 -12.77 10.96 -4.72
C ILE A 41 -12.18 9.88 -5.61
N LYS A 42 -12.49 9.93 -6.91
CA LYS A 42 -11.88 9.04 -7.89
C LYS A 42 -10.42 9.45 -8.08
N ASN A 43 -9.50 8.59 -7.69
CA ASN A 43 -8.08 8.83 -7.83
C ASN A 43 -7.59 8.55 -9.27
N ARG A 44 -6.31 8.76 -9.54
CA ARG A 44 -5.70 8.55 -10.87
C ARG A 44 -5.77 7.10 -11.34
N ASN A 45 -5.78 6.14 -10.40
CA ASN A 45 -5.91 4.71 -10.69
C ASN A 45 -7.37 4.29 -10.94
N GLY A 46 -8.30 5.25 -11.02
CA GLY A 46 -9.72 4.99 -11.23
C GLY A 46 -10.45 4.39 -10.04
N ARG A 47 -9.84 4.43 -8.84
CA ARG A 47 -10.40 3.88 -7.60
C ARG A 47 -11.06 4.95 -6.75
N ILE A 48 -12.11 4.53 -6.04
CA ILE A 48 -12.79 5.34 -5.04
C ILE A 48 -12.77 4.55 -3.72
N TYR A 49 -12.30 5.19 -2.67
CA TYR A 49 -12.37 4.67 -1.31
C TYR A 49 -13.58 5.26 -0.61
N PRO A 50 -14.62 4.48 -0.29
CA PRO A 50 -15.73 4.97 0.51
C PRO A 50 -15.25 5.49 1.87
N MET A 51 -15.88 6.56 2.36
CA MET A 51 -15.50 7.21 3.62
C MET A 51 -15.52 6.24 4.80
N ASP A 52 -16.56 5.41 4.90
CA ASP A 52 -16.72 4.42 5.97
C ASP A 52 -15.62 3.36 5.96
N VAL A 53 -15.18 2.93 4.77
CA VAL A 53 -14.07 1.98 4.59
C VAL A 53 -12.76 2.58 5.11
N LEU A 54 -12.43 3.81 4.68
CA LEU A 54 -11.20 4.47 5.15
C LEU A 54 -11.25 4.80 6.64
N GLN A 55 -12.37 5.30 7.16
CA GLN A 55 -12.50 5.61 8.60
C GLN A 55 -12.30 4.36 9.46
N LYS A 56 -12.90 3.23 9.06
CA LYS A 56 -12.70 1.95 9.75
C LYS A 56 -11.23 1.54 9.78
N GLU A 57 -10.56 1.59 8.60
CA GLU A 57 -9.18 1.15 8.49
C GLU A 57 -8.18 2.10 9.15
N VAL A 58 -8.38 3.41 9.04
CA VAL A 58 -7.56 4.40 9.74
C VAL A 58 -7.67 4.24 11.26
N LYS A 59 -8.87 3.98 11.78
CA LYS A 59 -9.07 3.70 13.22
C LYS A 59 -8.33 2.43 13.64
N ARG A 60 -8.44 1.34 12.85
CA ARG A 60 -7.70 0.10 13.12
C ARG A 60 -6.19 0.33 13.06
N TYR A 61 -5.68 0.94 11.98
CA TYR A 61 -4.27 1.20 11.77
C TYR A 61 -3.67 2.08 12.88
N SER A 62 -4.40 3.13 13.29
CA SER A 62 -3.98 4.00 14.39
C SER A 62 -3.87 3.23 15.70
N LYS A 63 -4.84 2.37 16.02
CA LYS A 63 -4.83 1.53 17.22
C LYS A 63 -3.73 0.47 17.19
N ASP A 64 -3.61 -0.27 16.08
CA ASP A 64 -2.80 -1.49 16.02
C ASP A 64 -1.33 -1.20 15.67
N TYR A 65 -1.05 -0.07 15.00
CA TYR A 65 0.29 0.28 14.52
C TYR A 65 0.82 1.61 15.06
N ILE A 66 0.07 2.72 14.92
CA ILE A 66 0.58 4.04 15.32
C ILE A 66 0.74 4.10 16.85
N SER A 67 -0.29 3.72 17.61
CA SER A 67 -0.24 3.74 19.08
C SER A 67 0.84 2.82 19.64
N GLN A 68 1.17 1.76 18.93
CA GLN A 68 2.21 0.79 19.26
C GLN A 68 3.60 1.18 18.73
N LYS A 69 3.74 2.35 18.09
CA LYS A 69 5.00 2.85 17.50
C LYS A 69 5.64 1.86 16.51
N ARG A 70 4.81 1.18 15.71
CA ARG A 70 5.26 0.21 14.69
C ARG A 70 4.68 0.47 13.30
N ALA A 71 4.14 1.67 13.06
CA ALA A 71 3.63 2.12 11.79
C ALA A 71 4.77 2.59 10.87
N PHE A 72 5.61 1.67 10.42
CA PHE A 72 6.73 1.98 9.55
C PHE A 72 6.27 2.20 8.11
N GLY A 73 6.96 3.11 7.40
CA GLY A 73 6.90 3.27 5.97
C GLY A 73 8.29 3.13 5.34
N GLU A 74 8.31 2.82 4.06
CA GLU A 74 9.52 2.50 3.32
C GLU A 74 9.92 3.61 2.35
N LEU A 75 11.17 3.59 1.90
CA LEU A 75 11.64 4.39 0.78
C LEU A 75 11.46 3.59 -0.52
N GLY A 76 10.66 4.11 -1.44
CA GLY A 76 10.22 3.44 -2.65
C GLY A 76 9.06 2.46 -2.41
N HIS A 77 8.46 1.98 -3.49
CA HIS A 77 7.43 0.95 -3.43
C HIS A 77 8.05 -0.45 -3.42
N PRO A 78 7.83 -1.25 -2.37
CA PRO A 78 8.19 -2.67 -2.37
C PRO A 78 7.17 -3.50 -3.17
N GLU A 79 7.56 -4.69 -3.56
CA GLU A 79 6.74 -5.64 -4.31
C GLU A 79 5.69 -6.37 -3.47
N GLY A 80 5.37 -5.92 -2.27
CA GLY A 80 4.43 -6.63 -1.40
C GLY A 80 3.78 -5.78 -0.33
N PRO A 81 2.76 -6.31 0.35
CA PRO A 81 2.04 -5.60 1.39
C PRO A 81 2.80 -5.57 2.73
N THR A 82 3.77 -6.46 2.92
CA THR A 82 4.55 -6.54 4.16
C THR A 82 5.66 -5.50 4.17
N VAL A 83 5.78 -4.79 5.29
CA VAL A 83 6.86 -3.81 5.50
C VAL A 83 8.18 -4.53 5.71
N ASN A 84 9.20 -4.18 4.90
CA ASN A 84 10.56 -4.63 5.09
C ASN A 84 11.34 -3.62 5.95
N LEU A 85 11.76 -4.05 7.14
CA LEU A 85 12.47 -3.17 8.08
C LEU A 85 13.82 -2.68 7.56
N GLU A 86 14.48 -3.40 6.66
CA GLU A 86 15.73 -2.95 6.01
C GLU A 86 15.50 -1.72 5.13
N ARG A 87 14.27 -1.52 4.64
CA ARG A 87 13.86 -0.39 3.80
C ARG A 87 13.13 0.69 4.58
N ALA A 88 12.87 0.49 5.88
CA ALA A 88 12.15 1.44 6.71
C ALA A 88 12.88 2.80 6.73
N SER A 89 12.20 3.85 6.30
CA SER A 89 12.72 5.22 6.21
C SER A 89 12.06 6.16 7.19
N HIS A 90 10.84 5.89 7.60
CA HIS A 90 10.07 6.75 8.50
C HIS A 90 9.08 5.97 9.36
N LEU A 91 8.59 6.61 10.40
CA LEU A 91 7.57 6.10 11.32
C LEU A 91 6.38 7.06 11.30
N ILE A 92 5.21 6.56 10.93
CA ILE A 92 3.96 7.32 10.95
C ILE A 92 3.56 7.53 12.40
N THR A 93 3.39 8.79 12.79
CA THR A 93 3.11 9.20 14.17
C THR A 93 1.67 9.62 14.39
N ASN A 94 1.00 10.04 13.32
CA ASN A 94 -0.40 10.46 13.37
C ASN A 94 -1.10 10.20 12.03
N LEU A 95 -2.42 9.93 12.10
CA LEU A 95 -3.28 9.77 10.93
C LEU A 95 -4.72 10.06 11.34
N TYR A 96 -5.32 11.12 10.80
CA TYR A 96 -6.64 11.58 11.20
C TYR A 96 -7.45 12.15 10.02
N PRO A 97 -8.78 12.08 10.07
CA PRO A 97 -9.63 12.64 9.02
C PRO A 97 -9.73 14.16 9.11
N ASP A 98 -9.74 14.81 7.93
CA ASP A 98 -10.05 16.23 7.73
C ASP A 98 -10.93 16.36 6.47
N GLY A 99 -12.23 16.45 6.65
CA GLY A 99 -13.19 16.38 5.55
C GLY A 99 -13.10 15.05 4.80
N LYS A 100 -12.81 15.10 3.50
CA LYS A 100 -12.55 13.92 2.68
C LYS A 100 -11.09 13.46 2.70
N ASN A 101 -10.22 14.23 3.31
CA ASN A 101 -8.81 13.92 3.39
C ASN A 101 -8.48 13.17 4.69
N PHE A 102 -7.44 12.37 4.63
CA PHE A 102 -6.80 11.76 5.79
C PHE A 102 -5.38 12.32 5.89
N ILE A 103 -5.19 13.20 6.87
CA ILE A 103 -3.92 13.87 7.10
C ILE A 103 -3.02 12.93 7.89
N GLY A 104 -1.81 12.72 7.38
CA GLY A 104 -0.78 11.93 8.03
C GLY A 104 0.40 12.78 8.49
N GLU A 105 1.04 12.34 9.55
CA GLU A 105 2.31 12.87 10.04
C GLU A 105 3.28 11.71 10.27
N ALA A 106 4.53 11.88 9.86
CA ALA A 106 5.56 10.87 10.06
C ALA A 106 6.90 11.51 10.43
N LYS A 107 7.66 10.79 11.25
CA LYS A 107 9.04 11.14 11.62
C LYS A 107 10.01 10.35 10.75
N VAL A 108 10.95 11.01 10.09
CA VAL A 108 12.03 10.36 9.36
C VAL A 108 13.02 9.74 10.35
N LEU A 109 13.32 8.47 10.15
CA LEU A 109 14.18 7.67 11.02
C LEU A 109 15.67 7.91 10.74
N SER A 110 16.53 7.42 11.64
CA SER A 110 17.98 7.39 11.43
C SER A 110 18.48 6.04 10.89
N THR A 111 17.62 5.33 10.13
CA THR A 111 17.95 4.15 9.36
C THR A 111 18.71 4.54 8.08
N PRO A 112 19.40 3.62 7.39
CA PRO A 112 20.04 3.92 6.11
C PRO A 112 19.09 4.60 5.12
N MET A 113 17.88 4.09 4.95
CA MET A 113 16.87 4.67 4.04
C MET A 113 16.34 6.01 4.55
N GLY A 114 16.16 6.19 5.85
CA GLY A 114 15.79 7.47 6.44
C GLY A 114 16.87 8.54 6.28
N ASN A 115 18.15 8.18 6.32
CA ASN A 115 19.23 9.12 6.07
C ASN A 115 19.28 9.57 4.61
N ILE A 116 18.96 8.69 3.65
CA ILE A 116 18.77 9.08 2.24
C ILE A 116 17.64 10.11 2.12
N VAL A 117 16.50 9.87 2.76
CA VAL A 117 15.38 10.82 2.77
C VAL A 117 15.80 12.18 3.33
N LYS A 118 16.54 12.20 4.46
CA LYS A 118 17.04 13.45 5.07
C LYS A 118 17.95 14.22 4.12
N SER A 119 18.88 13.54 3.44
CA SER A 119 19.76 14.16 2.47
C SER A 119 18.98 14.74 1.30
N LEU A 120 18.00 14.02 0.77
CA LEU A 120 17.13 14.53 -0.29
C LEU A 120 16.33 15.76 0.15
N MET A 121 15.83 15.78 1.38
CA MET A 121 15.14 16.95 1.96
C MET A 121 16.08 18.14 2.14
N ASP A 122 17.30 17.94 2.62
CA ASP A 122 18.31 19.00 2.77
C ASP A 122 18.69 19.60 1.40
N ASP A 123 18.71 18.79 0.34
CA ASP A 123 18.95 19.23 -1.04
C ASP A 123 17.70 19.85 -1.71
N GLY A 124 16.57 19.94 -1.00
CA GLY A 124 15.35 20.56 -1.50
C GLY A 124 14.56 19.68 -2.49
N ALA A 125 14.83 18.37 -2.53
CA ALA A 125 14.08 17.46 -3.38
C ALA A 125 12.61 17.34 -2.94
N LYS A 126 11.68 17.37 -3.89
CA LYS A 126 10.27 17.11 -3.64
C LYS A 126 10.04 15.58 -3.67
N LEU A 127 9.49 15.05 -2.60
CA LEU A 127 9.15 13.65 -2.46
C LEU A 127 7.64 13.50 -2.28
N GLY A 128 7.06 12.45 -2.81
CA GLY A 128 5.65 12.13 -2.61
C GLY A 128 5.44 11.06 -1.56
N VAL A 129 4.17 10.79 -1.25
CA VAL A 129 3.76 9.67 -0.41
C VAL A 129 2.72 8.83 -1.12
N SER A 130 2.73 7.53 -0.84
CA SER A 130 1.80 6.57 -1.41
C SER A 130 1.37 5.55 -0.36
N SER A 131 0.06 5.37 -0.18
CA SER A 131 -0.45 4.34 0.71
C SER A 131 -0.43 2.96 0.04
N ARG A 132 -0.32 1.92 0.85
CA ARG A 132 -0.26 0.52 0.42
C ARG A 132 -1.20 -0.33 1.27
N GLY A 133 -2.01 -1.16 0.59
CA GLY A 133 -2.98 -2.01 1.27
C GLY A 133 -3.42 -3.18 0.40
N MET A 134 -4.37 -3.94 0.90
CA MET A 134 -5.01 -5.05 0.20
C MET A 134 -6.52 -4.91 0.30
N GLY A 135 -7.22 -5.33 -0.72
CA GLY A 135 -8.68 -5.32 -0.72
C GLY A 135 -9.25 -5.81 -2.04
N SER A 136 -10.54 -6.07 -2.05
CA SER A 136 -11.28 -6.34 -3.28
C SER A 136 -11.92 -5.08 -3.84
N LEU A 137 -12.24 -5.11 -5.12
CA LEU A 137 -12.80 -3.98 -5.86
C LEU A 137 -14.15 -4.35 -6.46
N ASP A 138 -15.11 -3.41 -6.41
CA ASP A 138 -16.37 -3.47 -7.13
C ASP A 138 -16.37 -2.45 -8.25
N GLN A 139 -16.60 -2.88 -9.48
CA GLN A 139 -16.70 -1.97 -10.62
C GLN A 139 -18.14 -1.43 -10.72
N LYS A 140 -18.31 -0.11 -10.56
CA LYS A 140 -19.58 0.60 -10.68
C LYS A 140 -19.37 1.95 -11.35
N ASN A 141 -20.26 2.30 -12.30
CA ASN A 141 -20.27 3.63 -12.93
C ASN A 141 -18.90 4.10 -13.49
N GLY A 142 -18.13 3.20 -14.06
CA GLY A 142 -16.81 3.54 -14.63
C GLY A 142 -15.71 3.86 -13.58
N ALA A 143 -15.91 3.44 -12.35
CA ALA A 143 -14.92 3.52 -11.27
C ALA A 143 -14.84 2.19 -10.51
N ASN A 144 -13.69 1.94 -9.88
CA ASN A 144 -13.45 0.79 -9.03
C ASN A 144 -13.60 1.20 -7.56
N TYR A 145 -14.66 0.73 -6.91
CA TYR A 145 -14.91 1.01 -5.50
C TYR A 145 -14.18 -0.01 -4.62
N VAL A 146 -13.37 0.47 -3.68
CA VAL A 146 -12.70 -0.37 -2.68
C VAL A 146 -13.74 -0.87 -1.68
N ARG A 147 -13.71 -2.18 -1.40
CA ARG A 147 -14.69 -2.84 -0.52
C ARG A 147 -14.30 -2.79 0.95
N ASN A 148 -15.24 -3.23 1.80
CA ASN A 148 -15.08 -3.27 3.27
C ASN A 148 -14.02 -4.26 3.78
N ASP A 149 -13.47 -5.10 2.91
CA ASP A 149 -12.35 -6.00 3.20
C ASP A 149 -10.98 -5.32 3.04
N PHE A 150 -10.97 -4.02 2.77
CA PHE A 150 -9.74 -3.25 2.67
C PHE A 150 -8.93 -3.35 3.97
N TYR A 151 -7.64 -3.65 3.82
CA TYR A 151 -6.65 -3.72 4.88
C TYR A 151 -5.49 -2.80 4.53
N LEU A 152 -5.28 -1.76 5.34
CA LEU A 152 -4.18 -0.82 5.19
C LEU A 152 -2.90 -1.43 5.77
N ALA A 153 -1.92 -1.69 4.94
CA ALA A 153 -0.62 -2.24 5.33
C ALA A 153 0.34 -1.14 5.77
N THR A 154 0.43 -0.05 5.00
CA THR A 154 1.11 1.20 5.40
C THR A 154 0.35 2.41 4.88
N ALA A 155 0.26 3.44 5.70
CA ALA A 155 -0.45 4.67 5.34
C ALA A 155 0.37 5.55 4.39
N ALA A 156 1.70 5.41 4.36
CA ALA A 156 2.58 6.11 3.44
C ALA A 156 3.89 5.37 3.25
N ASP A 157 4.32 5.20 2.02
CA ASP A 157 5.69 4.97 1.59
C ASP A 157 6.20 6.26 0.92
N ILE A 158 7.48 6.60 1.06
CA ILE A 158 8.08 7.75 0.39
C ILE A 158 8.50 7.37 -1.02
N VAL A 159 8.05 8.12 -2.01
CA VAL A 159 8.29 7.87 -3.43
C VAL A 159 8.84 9.10 -4.14
N ALA A 160 9.63 8.90 -5.21
CA ALA A 160 10.32 9.98 -5.90
C ALA A 160 9.39 10.89 -6.70
N ASP A 161 8.33 10.36 -7.28
CA ASP A 161 7.39 11.11 -8.11
C ASP A 161 5.96 10.62 -7.91
N PRO A 162 5.14 11.38 -7.19
CA PRO A 162 3.72 11.09 -7.07
C PRO A 162 2.96 11.28 -8.39
N SER A 163 3.55 11.97 -9.36
CA SER A 163 2.95 12.24 -10.67
C SER A 163 3.31 11.21 -11.76
N ALA A 164 4.25 10.31 -11.51
CA ALA A 164 4.61 9.23 -12.43
C ALA A 164 3.58 8.08 -12.36
N PRO A 165 2.51 8.12 -13.19
CA PRO A 165 1.27 7.49 -12.75
C PRO A 165 1.23 6.14 -13.34
N ASN A 166 1.59 5.36 -13.80
CA ASN A 166 1.05 4.13 -14.41
C ASN A 166 2.09 3.06 -14.75
N ALA A 167 3.38 3.42 -14.85
CA ALA A 167 4.37 2.45 -15.31
C ALA A 167 4.80 1.46 -14.23
N PHE A 168 4.80 1.86 -12.95
CA PHE A 168 5.20 0.98 -11.83
C PHE A 168 4.05 0.24 -11.16
N VAL A 169 2.89 0.87 -11.07
CA VAL A 169 1.75 0.30 -10.33
C VAL A 169 0.97 -0.71 -11.17
N GLN A 170 0.89 -0.53 -12.48
CA GLN A 170 0.20 -1.49 -13.35
C GLN A 170 0.98 -2.79 -13.51
N GLY A 171 2.30 -2.75 -13.61
CA GLY A 171 3.11 -3.96 -13.79
C GLY A 171 3.17 -4.87 -12.55
N ILE A 172 3.03 -4.31 -11.35
CA ILE A 172 3.05 -5.09 -10.09
C ILE A 172 1.67 -5.65 -9.76
N MET A 173 0.59 -5.05 -10.28
CA MET A 173 -0.78 -5.41 -9.90
C MET A 173 -1.48 -6.39 -10.87
N GLU A 174 -0.94 -6.64 -12.04
CA GLU A 174 -1.64 -7.44 -13.06
C GLU A 174 -1.42 -8.96 -12.96
N GLY A 175 -0.60 -9.46 -12.09
CA GLY A 175 -0.30 -10.90 -12.06
C GLY A 175 -0.29 -11.57 -10.69
N LYS A 176 -0.46 -10.83 -9.60
CA LYS A 176 -0.24 -11.39 -8.26
C LYS A 176 -1.42 -11.16 -7.35
N GLU A 177 -1.92 -12.22 -6.78
CA GLU A 177 -2.95 -12.20 -5.76
C GLU A 177 -2.35 -12.59 -4.40
N TRP A 178 -2.78 -11.92 -3.34
CA TRP A 178 -2.27 -12.14 -2.01
C TRP A 178 -3.32 -12.86 -1.16
N VAL A 179 -2.94 -13.94 -0.53
CA VAL A 179 -3.83 -14.76 0.29
C VAL A 179 -3.42 -14.66 1.75
N TRP A 180 -4.41 -14.40 2.60
CA TRP A 180 -4.24 -14.44 4.05
C TRP A 180 -4.28 -15.90 4.53
N ASN A 181 -3.16 -16.38 5.06
CA ASN A 181 -3.04 -17.73 5.59
C ASN A 181 -2.50 -17.69 7.03
N ASN A 182 -3.35 -17.98 8.01
CA ASN A 182 -3.01 -18.08 9.44
C ASN A 182 -2.15 -16.91 9.97
N GLY A 183 -2.49 -15.67 9.62
CA GLY A 183 -1.76 -14.49 10.06
C GLY A 183 -0.53 -14.13 9.22
N LEU A 184 -0.23 -14.91 8.18
CA LEU A 184 0.81 -14.60 7.19
C LEU A 184 0.17 -14.27 5.85
N ILE A 185 0.68 -13.24 5.19
CA ILE A 185 0.29 -12.88 3.83
C ILE A 185 1.25 -13.58 2.87
N LYS A 186 0.72 -14.41 1.98
CA LYS A 186 1.50 -15.09 0.95
C LYS A 186 1.09 -14.61 -0.44
N GLU A 187 2.08 -14.46 -1.30
CA GLU A 187 1.88 -14.22 -2.72
C GLU A 187 1.38 -15.51 -3.39
N ALA A 188 0.31 -15.39 -4.18
CA ALA A 188 -0.20 -16.47 -5.01
C ALA A 188 -0.04 -16.08 -6.48
N ASP A 189 0.74 -16.86 -7.21
CA ASP A 189 0.88 -16.73 -8.66
C ASP A 189 -0.37 -17.31 -9.33
N VAL A 190 -1.37 -16.46 -9.54
CA VAL A 190 -2.65 -16.86 -10.16
C VAL A 190 -2.51 -16.93 -11.68
N ALA A 191 -1.60 -16.16 -12.27
CA ALA A 191 -1.35 -16.20 -13.69
C ALA A 191 -0.82 -17.57 -14.15
N ASP A 192 0.17 -18.13 -13.42
CA ASP A 192 0.76 -19.43 -13.73
C ASP A 192 -0.26 -20.57 -13.59
N ILE A 193 -1.12 -20.48 -12.56
CA ILE A 193 -2.17 -21.47 -12.31
C ILE A 193 -3.24 -21.38 -13.39
N LYS A 194 -3.62 -20.16 -13.79
CA LYS A 194 -4.61 -19.93 -14.83
C LYS A 194 -4.13 -20.40 -16.20
N GLU A 195 -2.86 -20.13 -16.54
CA GLU A 195 -2.22 -20.60 -17.76
C GLU A 195 -2.15 -22.13 -17.80
N THR A 196 -1.78 -22.77 -16.69
CA THR A 196 -1.75 -24.23 -16.56
C THR A 196 -3.14 -24.85 -16.71
N ILE A 197 -4.18 -24.24 -16.14
CA ILE A 197 -5.57 -24.69 -16.28
C ILE A 197 -6.05 -24.53 -17.73
N GLU A 198 -5.76 -23.40 -18.37
CA GLU A 198 -6.12 -23.14 -19.78
C GLU A 198 -5.41 -24.11 -20.75
N GLU A 199 -4.16 -24.44 -20.47
CA GLU A 199 -3.37 -25.39 -21.26
C GLU A 199 -3.87 -26.81 -21.10
N ASN A 200 -4.21 -27.25 -19.88
CA ASN A 200 -4.83 -28.51 -19.58
C ASN A 200 -6.23 -28.65 -20.20
N HIS A 201 -6.99 -27.57 -20.21
CA HIS A 201 -8.31 -27.53 -20.86
C HIS A 201 -8.22 -27.68 -22.39
N ARG A 202 -7.19 -27.10 -23.05
CA ARG A 202 -6.90 -27.31 -24.48
C ARG A 202 -6.53 -28.75 -24.78
N THR A 203 -5.88 -29.43 -23.85
CA THR A 203 -5.46 -30.85 -24.03
C THR A 203 -6.53 -31.85 -23.58
N ASN A 204 -7.71 -31.39 -23.14
CA ASN A 204 -8.84 -32.20 -22.66
C ASN A 204 -8.47 -33.15 -21.50
N ASN A 205 -7.57 -32.70 -20.62
CA ASN A 205 -7.05 -33.51 -19.51
C ASN A 205 -7.68 -33.10 -18.17
N ALA A 206 -8.97 -33.47 -17.96
CA ALA A 206 -9.72 -33.15 -16.77
C ALA A 206 -9.11 -33.69 -15.45
N ALA A 207 -8.30 -34.74 -15.52
CA ALA A 207 -7.60 -35.28 -14.36
C ALA A 207 -6.43 -34.39 -13.92
N ALA A 208 -5.73 -33.77 -14.87
CA ALA A 208 -4.66 -32.82 -14.57
C ALA A 208 -5.22 -31.51 -14.01
N ASP A 209 -6.36 -31.03 -14.50
CA ASP A 209 -7.06 -29.86 -13.95
C ASP A 209 -7.46 -30.07 -12.48
N ALA A 210 -8.03 -31.23 -12.15
CA ALA A 210 -8.41 -31.56 -10.78
C ALA A 210 -7.20 -31.66 -9.86
N LEU A 211 -6.06 -32.16 -10.35
CA LEU A 211 -4.82 -32.29 -9.57
C LEU A 211 -4.19 -30.91 -9.30
N GLU A 212 -4.13 -30.03 -10.32
CA GLU A 212 -3.60 -28.66 -10.16
C GLU A 212 -4.50 -27.82 -9.26
N PHE A 213 -5.81 -27.94 -9.37
CA PHE A 213 -6.75 -27.30 -8.49
C PHE A 213 -6.63 -27.82 -7.03
N ALA A 214 -6.42 -29.13 -6.82
CA ALA A 214 -6.15 -29.69 -5.52
C ALA A 214 -4.82 -29.20 -4.92
N LYS A 215 -3.76 -29.07 -5.72
CA LYS A 215 -2.49 -28.49 -5.29
C LYS A 215 -2.62 -27.01 -4.93
N PHE A 216 -3.44 -26.26 -5.68
CA PHE A 216 -3.77 -24.88 -5.36
C PHE A 216 -4.48 -24.75 -4.02
N LEU A 217 -5.49 -25.60 -3.76
CA LEU A 217 -6.20 -25.64 -2.47
C LEU A 217 -5.30 -26.03 -1.31
N GLN A 218 -4.26 -26.85 -1.52
CA GLN A 218 -3.29 -27.22 -0.48
C GLN A 218 -2.28 -26.10 -0.18
N LYS A 219 -2.13 -25.11 -1.09
CA LYS A 219 -1.27 -23.93 -0.89
C LYS A 219 -2.02 -22.75 -0.25
N LEU A 220 -3.37 -22.81 -0.21
CA LEU A 220 -4.24 -21.87 0.51
C LEU A 220 -4.32 -22.25 2.00
#